data_145e348b3e7f6ea7dab0a3f3d143ad7e
#
_entry.id   145e348b3e7f6ea7dab0a3f3d143ad7e
#
_cell.length_a   1.000
_cell.length_b   1.000
_cell.length_c   1.000
_cell.angle_alpha   90.00
_cell.angle_beta   90.00
_cell.angle_gamma   90.00
#
_symmetry.space_group_name_H-M   'P 1'
#
loop_
_entity.id
_entity.type
_entity.pdbx_description
1 polymer ?
#
loop_
_entity_poly.entity_id
_entity_poly.type
_entity_poly.pdbx_seq_one_letter_code
_entity_poly.pdbx_strand_id
1 'polypeptide(L)'
;SDADAPVHFDSSIGLNEVLEQARDHLQLQMLLIEVASCDDQADFALIARAYHFAKKYHEGQTRKSGHPFWHHCVEVARLLAQLRMDHTTVAAGLLHDLIEDTPATYADVAGQFGDKIAHLIDGVTKIDQLTYESREARQAETYRKMLLSMVKDIRVMLIKLVDRLHNMRTLEHMKPETQERIAHETLEVYAPLAHRFGLARIRWELEDSSLKFLEPEIYQ
;
A
#
# COMPACT_ATOMS: atom_id res chain seq x y z
N SER A 1 25.65 -18.41 -4.49
CA SER A 1 25.24 -18.46 -3.08
C SER A 1 23.75 -18.77 -3.06
N ASP A 2 23.37 -19.84 -2.35
CA ASP A 2 22.02 -20.45 -2.33
C ASP A 2 20.91 -19.60 -1.64
N ALA A 3 21.01 -18.29 -1.66
CA ALA A 3 20.04 -17.40 -1.00
C ALA A 3 18.81 -17.04 -1.87
N ASP A 4 18.77 -17.49 -3.12
CA ASP A 4 17.75 -17.07 -4.12
C ASP A 4 16.84 -18.21 -4.62
N ALA A 5 16.81 -19.35 -3.94
CA ALA A 5 15.81 -20.36 -4.26
C ALA A 5 14.41 -19.80 -3.90
N PRO A 6 13.41 -19.91 -4.79
CA PRO A 6 12.06 -19.46 -4.47
C PRO A 6 11.55 -20.26 -3.27
N VAL A 7 11.36 -19.58 -2.13
CA VAL A 7 10.77 -20.19 -0.94
C VAL A 7 9.33 -20.56 -1.32
N HIS A 8 9.04 -21.83 -1.44
CA HIS A 8 7.69 -22.35 -1.69
C HIS A 8 6.92 -22.37 -0.38
N PHE A 9 6.05 -21.37 -0.18
CA PHE A 9 5.07 -21.39 0.89
C PHE A 9 3.80 -22.09 0.42
N ASP A 10 3.52 -23.25 0.98
CA ASP A 10 2.27 -23.97 0.76
C ASP A 10 1.15 -23.33 1.62
N SER A 11 -0.03 -23.10 1.06
CA SER A 11 -1.17 -22.51 1.78
C SER A 11 -1.70 -23.40 2.93
N SER A 12 -1.22 -24.63 3.07
CA SER A 12 -1.57 -25.53 4.18
C SER A 12 -0.71 -25.33 5.43
N ILE A 13 0.40 -24.58 5.35
CA ILE A 13 1.32 -24.38 6.49
C ILE A 13 0.80 -23.29 7.45
N GLY A 14 0.94 -23.55 8.74
CA GLY A 14 0.53 -22.60 9.77
C GLY A 14 1.55 -21.49 10.04
N LEU A 15 1.13 -20.50 10.85
CA LEU A 15 1.95 -19.33 11.20
C LEU A 15 3.36 -19.70 11.68
N ASN A 16 3.51 -20.65 12.59
CA ASN A 16 4.81 -21.00 13.16
C ASN A 16 5.81 -21.51 12.11
N GLU A 17 5.33 -22.28 11.15
CA GLU A 17 6.17 -22.81 10.08
C GLU A 17 6.57 -21.70 9.10
N VAL A 18 5.64 -20.79 8.76
CA VAL A 18 5.96 -19.61 7.94
C VAL A 18 6.96 -18.70 8.65
N LEU A 19 6.81 -18.46 9.96
CA LEU A 19 7.75 -17.65 10.75
C LEU A 19 9.15 -18.27 10.80
N GLU A 20 9.27 -19.60 10.87
CA GLU A 20 10.56 -20.29 10.85
C GLU A 20 11.23 -20.15 9.47
N GLN A 21 10.47 -20.28 8.39
CA GLN A 21 10.98 -20.06 7.04
C GLN A 21 11.36 -18.59 6.78
N ALA A 22 10.69 -17.65 7.47
CA ALA A 22 10.93 -16.20 7.38
C ALA A 22 11.98 -15.68 8.38
N ARG A 23 12.77 -16.56 9.04
CA ARG A 23 13.66 -16.15 10.17
C ARG A 23 14.66 -15.05 9.80
N ASP A 24 15.11 -15.00 8.54
CA ASP A 24 16.05 -13.99 8.05
C ASP A 24 15.35 -12.72 7.50
N HIS A 25 14.03 -12.64 7.62
CA HIS A 25 13.18 -11.55 7.12
C HIS A 25 12.39 -10.89 8.23
N LEU A 26 13.05 -10.11 9.09
CA LEU A 26 12.43 -9.47 10.26
C LEU A 26 11.13 -8.70 9.94
N GLN A 27 11.10 -7.97 8.82
CA GLN A 27 9.89 -7.21 8.45
C GLN A 27 8.72 -8.11 8.07
N LEU A 28 8.99 -9.25 7.41
CA LEU A 28 7.96 -10.25 7.16
C LEU A 28 7.45 -10.86 8.46
N GLN A 29 8.34 -11.24 9.37
CA GLN A 29 7.92 -11.76 10.68
C GLN A 29 7.02 -10.77 11.44
N MET A 30 7.40 -9.48 11.47
CA MET A 30 6.60 -8.45 12.13
C MET A 30 5.22 -8.30 11.49
N LEU A 31 5.13 -8.34 10.16
CA LEU A 31 3.85 -8.30 9.43
C LEU A 31 2.98 -9.50 9.75
N LEU A 32 3.55 -10.72 9.73
CA LEU A 32 2.82 -11.96 10.02
C LEU A 32 2.28 -11.97 11.45
N ILE A 33 3.07 -11.52 12.44
CA ILE A 33 2.64 -11.41 13.84
C ILE A 33 1.51 -10.38 13.97
N GLU A 34 1.58 -9.25 13.26
CA GLU A 34 0.54 -8.24 13.27
C GLU A 34 -0.77 -8.78 12.69
N VAL A 35 -0.71 -9.48 11.56
CA VAL A 35 -1.89 -10.14 10.96
C VAL A 35 -2.47 -11.19 11.91
N ALA A 36 -1.62 -12.04 12.48
CA ALA A 36 -2.06 -13.10 13.40
C ALA A 36 -2.72 -12.57 14.67
N SER A 37 -2.35 -11.36 15.11
CA SER A 37 -3.01 -10.71 16.25
C SER A 37 -4.47 -10.32 16.00
N CYS A 38 -4.87 -10.25 14.72
CA CYS A 38 -6.21 -9.87 14.28
C CYS A 38 -7.00 -11.05 13.67
N ASP A 39 -6.31 -11.96 13.00
CA ASP A 39 -6.88 -13.13 12.32
C ASP A 39 -5.87 -14.28 12.38
N ASP A 40 -6.10 -15.23 13.29
CA ASP A 40 -5.24 -16.41 13.49
C ASP A 40 -5.46 -17.50 12.41
N GLN A 41 -6.48 -17.34 11.57
CA GLN A 41 -6.81 -18.21 10.44
C GLN A 41 -6.42 -17.61 9.08
N ALA A 42 -5.66 -16.52 9.08
CA ALA A 42 -5.20 -15.88 7.83
C ALA A 42 -4.31 -16.83 7.01
N ASP A 43 -4.35 -16.69 5.68
CA ASP A 43 -3.38 -17.36 4.80
C ASP A 43 -2.01 -16.66 4.91
N PHE A 44 -1.22 -17.06 5.91
CA PHE A 44 0.12 -16.53 6.16
C PHE A 44 1.09 -16.84 5.03
N ALA A 45 0.92 -17.99 4.37
CA ALA A 45 1.71 -18.40 3.23
C ALA A 45 1.47 -17.47 2.02
N LEU A 46 0.23 -17.04 1.79
CA LEU A 46 -0.11 -16.05 0.76
C LEU A 46 0.63 -14.73 1.02
N ILE A 47 0.61 -14.24 2.26
CA ILE A 47 1.29 -12.99 2.64
C ILE A 47 2.80 -13.11 2.43
N ALA A 48 3.39 -14.23 2.83
CA ALA A 48 4.82 -14.49 2.65
C ALA A 48 5.21 -14.54 1.17
N ARG A 49 4.42 -15.24 0.33
CA ARG A 49 4.63 -15.23 -1.13
C ARG A 49 4.54 -13.83 -1.72
N ALA A 50 3.53 -13.04 -1.32
CA ALA A 50 3.35 -11.66 -1.78
C ALA A 50 4.55 -10.77 -1.39
N TYR A 51 5.05 -10.92 -0.16
CA TYR A 51 6.25 -10.21 0.31
C TYR A 51 7.49 -10.51 -0.55
N HIS A 52 7.79 -11.79 -0.78
CA HIS A 52 8.95 -12.17 -1.58
C HIS A 52 8.82 -11.74 -3.03
N PHE A 53 7.60 -11.81 -3.58
CA PHE A 53 7.31 -11.36 -4.94
C PHE A 53 7.52 -9.84 -5.08
N ALA A 54 6.95 -9.05 -4.17
CA ALA A 54 7.15 -7.60 -4.15
C ALA A 54 8.63 -7.22 -4.00
N LYS A 55 9.35 -7.87 -3.05
CA LYS A 55 10.77 -7.64 -2.83
C LYS A 55 11.60 -7.93 -4.08
N LYS A 56 11.33 -9.04 -4.77
CA LYS A 56 12.02 -9.44 -6.01
C LYS A 56 11.82 -8.41 -7.13
N TYR A 57 10.59 -7.99 -7.38
CA TYR A 57 10.29 -7.10 -8.50
C TYR A 57 10.73 -5.65 -8.25
N HIS A 58 10.81 -5.22 -7.00
CA HIS A 58 11.34 -3.90 -6.60
C HIS A 58 12.84 -3.94 -6.26
N GLU A 59 13.54 -5.02 -6.59
CA GLU A 59 14.98 -5.14 -6.34
C GLU A 59 15.74 -4.01 -7.04
N GLY A 60 16.66 -3.37 -6.31
CA GLY A 60 17.44 -2.24 -6.81
C GLY A 60 16.69 -0.89 -6.87
N GLN A 61 15.36 -0.87 -6.67
CA GLN A 61 14.61 0.38 -6.60
C GLN A 61 14.73 1.00 -5.20
N THR A 62 14.96 2.32 -5.18
CA THR A 62 15.04 3.10 -3.92
C THR A 62 14.09 4.29 -3.96
N ARG A 63 13.49 4.63 -2.82
CA ARG A 63 12.71 5.85 -2.64
C ARG A 63 13.61 7.07 -2.47
N LYS A 64 13.03 8.29 -2.56
CA LYS A 64 13.76 9.56 -2.30
C LYS A 64 14.34 9.64 -0.88
N SER A 65 13.79 8.88 0.07
CA SER A 65 14.35 8.71 1.42
C SER A 65 15.64 7.86 1.48
N GLY A 66 16.04 7.24 0.37
CA GLY A 66 17.19 6.30 0.30
C GLY A 66 16.86 4.87 0.72
N HIS A 67 15.66 4.60 1.25
CA HIS A 67 15.23 3.24 1.61
C HIS A 67 14.82 2.43 0.37
N PRO A 68 15.02 1.09 0.39
CA PRO A 68 14.51 0.20 -0.65
C PRO A 68 12.99 0.39 -0.84
N PHE A 69 12.53 0.36 -2.09
CA PHE A 69 11.11 0.65 -2.41
C PHE A 69 10.15 -0.35 -1.74
N TRP A 70 10.51 -1.63 -1.69
CA TRP A 70 9.68 -2.68 -1.10
C TRP A 70 9.38 -2.47 0.40
N HIS A 71 10.16 -1.65 1.13
CA HIS A 71 9.84 -1.24 2.51
C HIS A 71 8.50 -0.49 2.57
N HIS A 72 8.22 0.36 1.58
CA HIS A 72 6.94 1.03 1.46
C HIS A 72 5.78 0.04 1.34
N CYS A 73 5.93 -0.96 0.48
CA CYS A 73 4.91 -1.99 0.29
C CYS A 73 4.61 -2.75 1.60
N VAL A 74 5.65 -3.04 2.40
CA VAL A 74 5.49 -3.68 3.71
C VAL A 74 4.76 -2.77 4.70
N GLU A 75 5.10 -1.48 4.74
CA GLU A 75 4.43 -0.54 5.65
C GLU A 75 2.95 -0.33 5.26
N VAL A 76 2.62 -0.28 3.97
CA VAL A 76 1.23 -0.27 3.50
C VAL A 76 0.49 -1.53 3.97
N ALA A 77 1.09 -2.71 3.80
CA ALA A 77 0.50 -3.97 4.26
C ALA A 77 0.31 -4.01 5.79
N ARG A 78 1.26 -3.50 6.57
CA ARG A 78 1.15 -3.39 8.04
C ARG A 78 0.01 -2.48 8.46
N LEU A 79 -0.13 -1.32 7.82
CA LEU A 79 -1.24 -0.40 8.11
C LEU A 79 -2.59 -1.04 7.78
N LEU A 80 -2.69 -1.82 6.71
CA LEU A 80 -3.91 -2.59 6.39
C LEU A 80 -4.19 -3.67 7.44
N ALA A 81 -3.17 -4.36 7.94
CA ALA A 81 -3.31 -5.32 9.04
C ALA A 81 -3.81 -4.62 10.31
N GLN A 82 -3.28 -3.45 10.67
CA GLN A 82 -3.74 -2.63 11.80
C GLN A 82 -5.20 -2.17 11.66
N LEU A 83 -5.68 -2.00 10.44
CA LEU A 83 -7.09 -1.74 10.14
C LEU A 83 -7.94 -3.04 10.16
N ARG A 84 -7.34 -4.19 10.52
CA ARG A 84 -7.97 -5.51 10.55
C ARG A 84 -8.55 -5.94 9.21
N MET A 85 -7.83 -5.61 8.12
CA MET A 85 -8.20 -6.07 6.80
C MET A 85 -7.83 -7.56 6.62
N ASP A 86 -8.58 -8.24 5.75
CA ASP A 86 -8.34 -9.65 5.44
C ASP A 86 -6.96 -9.87 4.78
N HIS A 87 -6.45 -11.10 4.87
CA HIS A 87 -5.16 -11.48 4.31
C HIS A 87 -5.04 -11.21 2.81
N THR A 88 -6.16 -11.28 2.06
CA THR A 88 -6.20 -10.93 0.62
C THR A 88 -5.91 -9.45 0.41
N THR A 89 -6.48 -8.57 1.24
CA THR A 89 -6.27 -7.12 1.17
C THR A 89 -4.84 -6.75 1.61
N VAL A 90 -4.32 -7.41 2.65
CA VAL A 90 -2.94 -7.24 3.11
C VAL A 90 -1.95 -7.67 2.01
N ALA A 91 -2.17 -8.81 1.37
CA ALA A 91 -1.36 -9.28 0.24
C ALA A 91 -1.44 -8.31 -0.95
N ALA A 92 -2.64 -7.79 -1.28
CA ALA A 92 -2.79 -6.76 -2.31
C ALA A 92 -2.04 -5.46 -1.95
N GLY A 93 -1.98 -5.09 -0.67
CA GLY A 93 -1.18 -3.97 -0.19
C GLY A 93 0.33 -4.15 -0.39
N LEU A 94 0.85 -5.38 -0.23
CA LEU A 94 2.24 -5.69 -0.57
C LEU A 94 2.55 -5.54 -2.07
N LEU A 95 1.55 -5.74 -2.93
CA LEU A 95 1.69 -5.84 -4.37
C LEU A 95 1.16 -4.61 -5.12
N HIS A 96 0.66 -3.58 -4.42
CA HIS A 96 -0.17 -2.51 -5.02
C HIS A 96 0.53 -1.71 -6.12
N ASP A 97 1.85 -1.46 -5.99
CA ASP A 97 2.64 -0.69 -6.96
C ASP A 97 3.29 -1.57 -8.05
N LEU A 98 3.11 -2.90 -8.00
CA LEU A 98 3.81 -3.84 -8.87
C LEU A 98 3.57 -3.59 -10.36
N ILE A 99 2.31 -3.40 -10.76
CA ILE A 99 1.93 -3.20 -12.17
C ILE A 99 2.35 -1.80 -12.66
N GLU A 100 2.42 -0.82 -11.75
CA GLU A 100 2.76 0.57 -12.10
C GLU A 100 4.27 0.77 -12.19
N ASP A 101 5.02 0.28 -11.20
CA ASP A 101 6.43 0.64 -11.01
C ASP A 101 7.42 -0.46 -11.41
N THR A 102 6.93 -1.61 -11.90
CA THR A 102 7.78 -2.74 -12.29
C THR A 102 7.36 -3.34 -13.64
N PRO A 103 8.18 -4.22 -14.24
CA PRO A 103 7.79 -4.94 -15.45
C PRO A 103 6.68 -5.99 -15.25
N ALA A 104 6.21 -6.23 -14.02
CA ALA A 104 5.16 -7.20 -13.74
C ALA A 104 3.85 -6.82 -14.40
N THR A 105 3.18 -7.79 -15.01
CA THR A 105 1.90 -7.60 -15.68
C THR A 105 0.73 -8.07 -14.81
N TYR A 106 -0.49 -7.65 -15.17
CA TYR A 106 -1.71 -8.22 -14.60
C TYR A 106 -1.72 -9.76 -14.65
N ALA A 107 -1.29 -10.34 -15.78
CA ALA A 107 -1.26 -11.79 -15.97
C ALA A 107 -0.28 -12.49 -15.02
N ASP A 108 0.87 -11.87 -14.73
CA ASP A 108 1.85 -12.40 -13.77
C ASP A 108 1.24 -12.45 -12.36
N VAL A 109 0.57 -11.37 -11.96
CA VAL A 109 -0.09 -11.31 -10.64
C VAL A 109 -1.25 -12.29 -10.56
N ALA A 110 -2.11 -12.34 -11.59
CA ALA A 110 -3.25 -13.26 -11.63
C ALA A 110 -2.81 -14.73 -11.59
N GLY A 111 -1.74 -15.06 -12.31
CA GLY A 111 -1.17 -16.40 -12.33
C GLY A 111 -0.60 -16.87 -10.99
N GLN A 112 -0.03 -15.95 -10.20
CA GLN A 112 0.60 -16.25 -8.91
C GLN A 112 -0.36 -16.13 -7.71
N PHE A 113 -1.29 -15.18 -7.76
CA PHE A 113 -2.13 -14.79 -6.60
C PHE A 113 -3.63 -14.87 -6.87
N GLY A 114 -4.01 -15.19 -8.10
CA GLY A 114 -5.41 -15.28 -8.52
C GLY A 114 -6.02 -13.94 -8.91
N ASP A 115 -7.14 -14.02 -9.64
CA ASP A 115 -7.83 -12.86 -10.22
C ASP A 115 -8.28 -11.84 -9.16
N LYS A 116 -8.65 -12.29 -7.96
CA LYS A 116 -9.16 -11.42 -6.89
C LYS A 116 -8.12 -10.39 -6.46
N ILE A 117 -6.87 -10.81 -6.26
CA ILE A 117 -5.76 -9.91 -5.90
C ILE A 117 -5.38 -9.05 -7.11
N ALA A 118 -5.28 -9.65 -8.30
CA ALA A 118 -4.96 -8.92 -9.53
C ALA A 118 -5.97 -7.79 -9.82
N HIS A 119 -7.27 -8.02 -9.61
CA HIS A 119 -8.31 -6.99 -9.74
C HIS A 119 -8.18 -5.86 -8.73
N LEU A 120 -7.79 -6.15 -7.47
CA LEU A 120 -7.56 -5.13 -6.46
C LEU A 120 -6.40 -4.21 -6.88
N ILE A 121 -5.28 -4.80 -7.32
CA ILE A 121 -4.09 -4.06 -7.75
C ILE A 121 -4.39 -3.24 -9.01
N ASP A 122 -5.04 -3.82 -10.01
CA ASP A 122 -5.46 -3.11 -11.23
C ASP A 122 -6.39 -1.92 -10.90
N GLY A 123 -7.26 -2.10 -9.91
CA GLY A 123 -8.13 -1.03 -9.41
C GLY A 123 -7.35 0.13 -8.80
N VAL A 124 -6.32 -0.15 -8.01
CA VAL A 124 -5.42 0.85 -7.41
C VAL A 124 -4.64 1.58 -8.51
N THR A 125 -3.97 0.85 -9.41
CA THR A 125 -3.19 1.39 -10.53
C THR A 125 -4.02 2.33 -11.42
N LYS A 126 -5.27 1.98 -11.72
CA LYS A 126 -6.17 2.81 -12.54
C LYS A 126 -6.55 4.15 -11.92
N ILE A 127 -6.43 4.30 -10.60
CA ILE A 127 -6.63 5.58 -9.93
C ILE A 127 -5.44 6.51 -10.20
N ASP A 128 -4.22 5.97 -10.32
CA ASP A 128 -2.98 6.74 -10.45
C ASP A 128 -2.66 7.19 -11.90
N GLN A 129 -3.04 6.41 -12.89
CA GLN A 129 -2.66 6.59 -14.30
C GLN A 129 -3.31 7.79 -15.03
N LEU A 130 -3.51 8.94 -14.38
CA LEU A 130 -4.15 10.07 -15.02
C LEU A 130 -3.21 11.25 -15.22
N THR A 131 -3.08 11.68 -16.47
CA THR A 131 -2.51 12.97 -16.86
C THR A 131 -3.62 14.01 -16.97
N TYR A 132 -3.42 15.19 -16.38
CA TYR A 132 -4.44 16.26 -16.32
C TYR A 132 -3.87 17.59 -16.79
N GLU A 133 -4.73 18.37 -17.44
CA GLU A 133 -4.41 19.72 -17.94
C GLU A 133 -4.46 20.78 -16.84
N SER A 134 -5.25 20.54 -15.76
CA SER A 134 -5.35 21.47 -14.63
C SER A 134 -5.45 20.74 -13.28
N ARG A 135 -5.21 21.48 -12.17
CA ARG A 135 -5.32 20.97 -10.80
C ARG A 135 -6.77 20.60 -10.46
N GLU A 136 -7.73 21.47 -10.82
CA GLU A 136 -9.14 21.25 -10.53
C GLU A 136 -9.69 20.05 -11.30
N ALA A 137 -9.32 19.89 -12.58
CA ALA A 137 -9.69 18.73 -13.36
C ALA A 137 -9.12 17.43 -12.78
N ARG A 138 -7.88 17.46 -12.28
CA ARG A 138 -7.26 16.32 -11.57
C ARG A 138 -8.07 15.92 -10.37
N GLN A 139 -8.38 16.84 -9.47
CA GLN A 139 -9.11 16.58 -8.23
C GLN A 139 -10.47 15.96 -8.50
N ALA A 140 -11.26 16.56 -9.39
CA ALA A 140 -12.60 16.10 -9.75
C ALA A 140 -12.57 14.67 -10.32
N GLU A 141 -11.62 14.37 -11.20
CA GLU A 141 -11.51 13.06 -11.82
C GLU A 141 -10.93 12.01 -10.86
N THR A 142 -9.96 12.37 -10.02
CA THR A 142 -9.46 11.49 -8.95
C THR A 142 -10.60 11.12 -8.02
N TYR A 143 -11.37 12.09 -7.56
CA TYR A 143 -12.54 11.87 -6.69
C TYR A 143 -13.59 10.99 -7.37
N ARG A 144 -13.92 11.27 -8.63
CA ARG A 144 -14.86 10.46 -9.42
C ARG A 144 -14.41 9.02 -9.58
N LYS A 145 -13.14 8.75 -9.90
CA LYS A 145 -12.60 7.39 -10.04
C LYS A 145 -12.57 6.65 -8.72
N MET A 146 -12.21 7.34 -7.65
CA MET A 146 -12.29 6.78 -6.32
C MET A 146 -13.72 6.35 -6.00
N LEU A 147 -14.73 7.18 -6.27
CA LEU A 147 -16.13 6.81 -6.08
C LEU A 147 -16.54 5.62 -6.96
N LEU A 148 -16.13 5.58 -8.22
CA LEU A 148 -16.44 4.47 -9.13
C LEU A 148 -15.74 3.17 -8.71
N SER A 149 -14.52 3.24 -8.17
CA SER A 149 -13.80 2.08 -7.64
C SER A 149 -14.47 1.52 -6.39
N MET A 150 -15.03 2.40 -5.53
CA MET A 150 -15.81 1.99 -4.35
C MET A 150 -17.03 1.13 -4.70
N VAL A 151 -17.70 1.44 -5.83
CA VAL A 151 -18.85 0.66 -6.28
C VAL A 151 -18.44 -0.77 -6.66
N LYS A 152 -17.20 -0.96 -7.10
CA LYS A 152 -16.67 -2.27 -7.49
C LYS A 152 -16.10 -3.03 -6.30
N ASP A 153 -15.18 -2.43 -5.57
CA ASP A 153 -14.56 -3.02 -4.37
C ASP A 153 -13.98 -1.92 -3.47
N ILE A 154 -14.54 -1.77 -2.28
CA ILE A 154 -14.11 -0.77 -1.29
C ILE A 154 -12.65 -0.95 -0.86
N ARG A 155 -12.11 -2.15 -0.94
CA ARG A 155 -10.72 -2.45 -0.53
C ARG A 155 -9.70 -1.71 -1.37
N VAL A 156 -9.99 -1.45 -2.66
CA VAL A 156 -9.17 -0.60 -3.53
C VAL A 156 -8.94 0.76 -2.91
N MET A 157 -10.01 1.34 -2.34
CA MET A 157 -9.94 2.65 -1.67
C MET A 157 -9.16 2.61 -0.38
N LEU A 158 -9.34 1.54 0.41
CA LEU A 158 -8.60 1.39 1.67
C LEU A 158 -7.09 1.26 1.41
N ILE A 159 -6.70 0.47 0.41
CA ILE A 159 -5.30 0.36 -0.02
C ILE A 159 -4.77 1.75 -0.42
N LYS A 160 -5.53 2.50 -1.23
CA LYS A 160 -5.10 3.82 -1.70
C LYS A 160 -5.01 4.88 -0.59
N LEU A 161 -5.93 4.86 0.38
CA LEU A 161 -5.87 5.72 1.57
C LEU A 161 -4.63 5.44 2.42
N VAL A 162 -4.31 4.17 2.62
CA VAL A 162 -3.16 3.74 3.41
C VAL A 162 -1.84 4.02 2.68
N ASP A 163 -1.79 3.81 1.37
CA ASP A 163 -0.67 4.22 0.52
C ASP A 163 -0.41 5.73 0.65
N ARG A 164 -1.46 6.56 0.49
CA ARG A 164 -1.37 8.01 0.68
C ARG A 164 -0.86 8.38 2.07
N LEU A 165 -1.36 7.71 3.10
CA LEU A 165 -0.90 7.94 4.47
C LEU A 165 0.60 7.69 4.62
N HIS A 166 1.10 6.56 4.10
CA HIS A 166 2.54 6.28 4.15
C HIS A 166 3.35 7.27 3.32
N ASN A 167 2.85 7.68 2.16
CA ASN A 167 3.49 8.70 1.32
C ASN A 167 3.58 10.05 2.06
N MET A 168 2.57 10.43 2.83
CA MET A 168 2.61 11.64 3.67
C MET A 168 3.66 11.56 4.77
N ARG A 169 3.86 10.39 5.40
CA ARG A 169 4.91 10.18 6.42
C ARG A 169 6.35 10.34 5.91
N THR A 170 6.56 10.18 4.60
CA THR A 170 7.87 10.29 3.95
C THR A 170 7.99 11.49 3.02
N LEU A 171 7.02 12.41 3.07
CA LEU A 171 6.89 13.52 2.13
C LEU A 171 8.02 14.55 2.26
N GLU A 172 8.67 14.64 3.42
CA GLU A 172 9.80 15.54 3.69
C GLU A 172 11.01 15.31 2.76
N HIS A 173 11.14 14.13 2.16
CA HIS A 173 12.21 13.83 1.22
C HIS A 173 11.93 14.29 -0.22
N MET A 174 10.76 14.87 -0.47
CA MET A 174 10.38 15.39 -1.79
C MET A 174 10.73 16.87 -1.93
N LYS A 175 10.71 17.38 -3.18
CA LYS A 175 10.90 18.80 -3.45
C LYS A 175 9.72 19.63 -2.91
N PRO A 176 9.94 20.89 -2.46
CA PRO A 176 8.88 21.73 -1.88
C PRO A 176 7.62 21.84 -2.73
N GLU A 177 7.75 22.02 -4.05
CA GLU A 177 6.59 22.13 -4.95
C GLU A 177 5.79 20.82 -5.01
N THR A 178 6.46 19.68 -4.87
CA THR A 178 5.82 18.36 -4.80
C THR A 178 5.15 18.15 -3.46
N GLN A 179 5.79 18.60 -2.36
CA GLN A 179 5.22 18.54 -1.01
C GLN A 179 3.91 19.32 -0.94
N GLU A 180 3.91 20.57 -1.39
CA GLU A 180 2.74 21.43 -1.39
C GLU A 180 1.59 20.82 -2.22
N ARG A 181 1.88 20.36 -3.43
CA ARG A 181 0.88 19.74 -4.31
C ARG A 181 0.25 18.49 -3.68
N ILE A 182 1.06 17.59 -3.11
CA ILE A 182 0.60 16.34 -2.51
C ILE A 182 -0.20 16.65 -1.23
N ALA A 183 0.25 17.61 -0.41
CA ALA A 183 -0.45 18.02 0.80
C ALA A 183 -1.83 18.60 0.49
N HIS A 184 -1.95 19.48 -0.49
CA HIS A 184 -3.23 20.00 -0.96
C HIS A 184 -4.17 18.89 -1.44
N GLU A 185 -3.71 18.02 -2.33
CA GLU A 185 -4.51 16.90 -2.82
C GLU A 185 -4.97 16.00 -1.67
N THR A 186 -4.12 15.79 -0.68
CA THR A 186 -4.43 14.97 0.50
C THR A 186 -5.56 15.60 1.32
N LEU A 187 -5.52 16.90 1.58
CA LEU A 187 -6.59 17.61 2.31
C LEU A 187 -7.91 17.67 1.53
N GLU A 188 -7.84 17.86 0.23
CA GLU A 188 -9.03 18.11 -0.59
C GLU A 188 -9.74 16.82 -1.03
N VAL A 189 -9.01 15.70 -1.12
CA VAL A 189 -9.54 14.43 -1.63
C VAL A 189 -9.49 13.32 -0.58
N TYR A 190 -8.30 13.02 -0.06
CA TYR A 190 -8.09 11.81 0.76
C TYR A 190 -8.62 11.94 2.18
N ALA A 191 -8.43 13.07 2.84
CA ALA A 191 -8.93 13.28 4.21
C ALA A 191 -10.48 13.26 4.28
N PRO A 192 -11.23 13.93 3.36
CA PRO A 192 -12.68 13.79 3.30
C PRO A 192 -13.16 12.36 3.02
N LEU A 193 -12.44 11.58 2.20
CA LEU A 193 -12.76 10.18 1.96
C LEU A 193 -12.54 9.34 3.21
N ALA A 194 -11.42 9.49 3.90
CA ALA A 194 -11.17 8.82 5.17
C ALA A 194 -12.26 9.11 6.21
N HIS A 195 -12.75 10.36 6.24
CA HIS A 195 -13.87 10.74 7.09
C HIS A 195 -15.15 9.97 6.74
N ARG A 196 -15.50 9.86 5.46
CA ARG A 196 -16.70 9.13 5.00
C ARG A 196 -16.66 7.65 5.33
N PHE A 197 -15.46 7.05 5.40
CA PHE A 197 -15.26 5.66 5.82
C PHE A 197 -15.22 5.47 7.34
N GLY A 198 -15.35 6.55 8.12
CA GLY A 198 -15.22 6.46 9.57
C GLY A 198 -13.79 6.20 10.05
N LEU A 199 -12.79 6.37 9.20
CA LEU A 199 -11.38 6.16 9.50
C LEU A 199 -10.78 7.39 10.18
N ALA A 200 -11.29 7.74 11.37
CA ALA A 200 -10.96 8.97 12.07
C ALA A 200 -9.45 9.15 12.30
N ARG A 201 -8.74 8.07 12.67
CA ARG A 201 -7.29 8.10 12.91
C ARG A 201 -6.52 8.44 11.62
N ILE A 202 -6.87 7.79 10.49
CA ILE A 202 -6.23 8.07 9.20
C ILE A 202 -6.52 9.48 8.75
N ARG A 203 -7.79 9.92 8.86
CA ARG A 203 -8.19 11.30 8.55
C ARG A 203 -7.32 12.30 9.31
N TRP A 204 -7.22 12.17 10.62
CA TRP A 204 -6.46 13.10 11.47
C TRP A 204 -5.00 13.15 11.06
N GLU A 205 -4.38 12.00 10.83
CA GLU A 205 -2.97 11.93 10.45
C GLU A 205 -2.74 12.52 9.05
N LEU A 206 -3.67 12.35 8.10
CA LEU A 206 -3.61 12.98 6.79
C LEU A 206 -3.76 14.51 6.87
N GLU A 207 -4.71 15.01 7.68
CA GLU A 207 -4.93 16.44 7.90
C GLU A 207 -3.70 17.08 8.57
N ASP A 208 -3.23 16.49 9.66
CA ASP A 208 -2.08 16.98 10.44
C ASP A 208 -0.80 17.01 9.61
N SER A 209 -0.49 15.90 8.92
CA SER A 209 0.68 15.83 8.03
C SER A 209 0.61 16.83 6.89
N SER A 210 -0.58 17.11 6.36
CA SER A 210 -0.75 18.09 5.28
C SER A 210 -0.52 19.52 5.77
N LEU A 211 -1.04 19.86 6.94
CA LEU A 211 -0.83 21.19 7.54
C LEU A 211 0.65 21.49 7.81
N LYS A 212 1.42 20.49 8.22
CA LYS A 212 2.87 20.61 8.40
C LYS A 212 3.57 21.19 7.16
N PHE A 213 3.11 20.85 5.95
CA PHE A 213 3.73 21.30 4.70
C PHE A 213 3.07 22.56 4.12
N LEU A 214 1.79 22.80 4.42
CA LEU A 214 1.06 23.94 3.88
C LEU A 214 1.14 25.17 4.77
N GLU A 215 1.19 25.00 6.08
CA GLU A 215 1.20 26.08 7.07
C GLU A 215 2.29 25.83 8.15
N PRO A 216 3.57 25.78 7.75
CA PRO A 216 4.65 25.44 8.67
C PRO A 216 4.81 26.44 9.82
N GLU A 217 4.37 27.70 9.66
CA GLU A 217 4.41 28.72 10.71
C GLU A 217 3.39 28.46 11.83
N ILE A 218 2.30 27.78 11.51
CA ILE A 218 1.24 27.45 12.52
C ILE A 218 1.58 26.12 13.21
N TYR A 219 2.34 25.27 12.54
CA TYR A 219 2.66 23.91 13.02
C TYR A 219 3.79 23.90 14.08
N GLN A 220 4.49 25.01 14.29
CA GLN A 220 5.50 25.16 15.34
C GLN A 220 4.86 25.46 16.69
#